data_6dff0e13dc07fa903f40c119eeae50a0
#
_entry.id   6dff0e13dc07fa903f40c119eeae50a0
#
_cell.length_a   1.000
_cell.length_b   1.000
_cell.length_c   1.000
_cell.angle_alpha   90.00
_cell.angle_beta   90.00
_cell.angle_gamma   90.00
#
_symmetry.space_group_name_H-M   'P 1'
#
loop_
_entity.id
_entity.type
_entity.pdbx_description
1 polymer ?
#
loop_
_entity_poly.entity_id
_entity_poly.type
_entity_poly.pdbx_seq_one_letter_code
_entity_poly.pdbx_strand_id
1 'polypeptide(L)'
;MPITIGVVRETATGERRVALVPEVATKFAALGAKLVMEKGAGTAAAFPDSAYKNVEFVDSAAAVLAQADIFLAVQPPAAATVAALKPGAVVAGYLAPHLQHDLVRALRDGNKTGFAVELIPRISRAQSMDALSSQAAVAGYKAVLIAANALDKFLPMLTTAAGTIRPATVLVIGVGVAGLQAIATAKRLGAVVEAYDVRSATREQVKSLGAKFVETGISADGAGGYARELTAEEKAKQQEVLDSRIAAADAVICTAGVPGRPAPRIVSKAAVERMKPGAVIVDILAENGGNCELCKAGETVEHGGVRIIGPVNLASSLAYHASEMYSRNLLNFLTPAIAKGGELSIDFADEVFAGSVVTHGGAIKHEPTAKAVG
;
A
#
# COMPACT_ATOMS: atom_id res chain seq x y z
N MET A 1 30.01 -13.34 -11.73
CA MET A 1 29.23 -14.60 -11.51
C MET A 1 27.75 -14.26 -11.41
N PRO A 2 26.83 -15.11 -11.92
CA PRO A 2 25.42 -14.85 -11.79
C PRO A 2 25.00 -14.64 -10.33
N ILE A 3 24.21 -13.59 -10.06
CA ILE A 3 23.65 -13.33 -8.73
C ILE A 3 22.60 -14.37 -8.37
N THR A 4 22.44 -14.59 -7.08
CA THR A 4 21.35 -15.39 -6.52
C THR A 4 20.31 -14.48 -5.88
N ILE A 5 19.06 -14.52 -6.35
CA ILE A 5 17.93 -13.82 -5.74
C ILE A 5 17.24 -14.81 -4.79
N GLY A 6 17.13 -14.42 -3.52
CA GLY A 6 16.53 -15.23 -2.46
C GLY A 6 15.18 -14.68 -2.00
N VAL A 7 14.23 -15.59 -1.76
CA VAL A 7 12.91 -15.26 -1.20
C VAL A 7 12.54 -16.28 -0.14
N VAL A 8 12.14 -15.80 1.03
CA VAL A 8 11.64 -16.64 2.12
C VAL A 8 10.14 -16.44 2.31
N ARG A 9 9.54 -17.28 3.11
CA ARG A 9 8.15 -17.10 3.54
C ARG A 9 8.03 -15.87 4.40
N GLU A 10 7.04 -15.04 4.11
CA GLU A 10 6.71 -13.92 4.99
C GLU A 10 6.15 -14.43 6.33
N THR A 11 6.61 -13.84 7.42
CA THR A 11 6.26 -14.26 8.79
C THR A 11 5.47 -13.21 9.56
N ALA A 12 5.29 -12.01 9.00
CA ALA A 12 4.50 -10.97 9.63
C ALA A 12 3.04 -11.39 9.75
N THR A 13 2.41 -11.08 10.88
CA THR A 13 1.02 -11.44 11.15
C THR A 13 0.09 -10.92 10.06
N GLY A 14 -0.71 -11.80 9.49
CA GLY A 14 -1.65 -11.47 8.43
C GLY A 14 -1.02 -11.25 7.04
N GLU A 15 0.30 -11.38 6.88
CA GLU A 15 0.93 -11.29 5.56
C GLU A 15 0.78 -12.61 4.78
N ARG A 16 0.27 -12.48 3.58
CA ARG A 16 0.01 -13.61 2.68
C ARG A 16 0.66 -13.42 1.30
N ARG A 17 1.17 -12.21 1.02
CA ARG A 17 1.85 -11.92 -0.25
C ARG A 17 3.21 -12.62 -0.30
N VAL A 18 3.74 -12.74 -1.51
CA VAL A 18 5.10 -13.20 -1.78
C VAL A 18 5.80 -12.19 -2.69
N ALA A 19 7.08 -11.95 -2.44
CA ALA A 19 7.86 -10.97 -3.20
C ALA A 19 8.17 -11.41 -4.63
N LEU A 20 8.16 -12.71 -4.90
CA LEU A 20 8.45 -13.29 -6.22
C LEU A 20 7.31 -14.22 -6.65
N VAL A 21 6.70 -13.92 -7.80
CA VAL A 21 5.68 -14.78 -8.44
C VAL A 21 6.26 -15.53 -9.64
N PRO A 22 5.63 -16.64 -10.11
CA PRO A 22 6.18 -17.50 -11.17
C PRO A 22 6.55 -16.77 -12.46
N GLU A 23 5.69 -15.82 -12.92
CA GLU A 23 5.95 -15.04 -14.12
C GLU A 23 7.23 -14.20 -13.99
N VAL A 24 7.40 -13.55 -12.84
CA VAL A 24 8.55 -12.68 -12.57
C VAL A 24 9.83 -13.50 -12.34
N ALA A 25 9.71 -14.67 -11.70
CA ALA A 25 10.80 -15.61 -11.57
C ALA A 25 11.41 -15.98 -12.93
N THR A 26 10.55 -16.28 -13.92
CA THR A 26 10.99 -16.58 -15.29
C THR A 26 11.74 -15.40 -15.92
N LYS A 27 11.31 -14.16 -15.65
CA LYS A 27 11.95 -12.94 -16.18
C LYS A 27 13.32 -12.69 -15.54
N PHE A 28 13.46 -12.86 -14.22
CA PHE A 28 14.77 -12.77 -13.56
C PHE A 28 15.73 -13.85 -14.03
N ALA A 29 15.24 -15.10 -14.21
CA ALA A 29 16.05 -16.17 -14.78
C ALA A 29 16.52 -15.86 -16.20
N ALA A 30 15.70 -15.22 -17.02
CA ALA A 30 16.08 -14.75 -18.37
C ALA A 30 17.15 -13.66 -18.37
N LEU A 31 17.27 -12.88 -17.30
CA LEU A 31 18.37 -11.94 -17.06
C LEU A 31 19.66 -12.63 -16.63
N GLY A 32 19.62 -13.94 -16.37
CA GLY A 32 20.76 -14.75 -15.93
C GLY A 32 20.88 -14.91 -14.41
N ALA A 33 19.93 -14.42 -13.63
CA ALA A 33 19.94 -14.61 -12.19
C ALA A 33 19.55 -16.05 -11.79
N LYS A 34 20.20 -16.58 -10.76
CA LYS A 34 19.76 -17.78 -10.05
C LYS A 34 18.67 -17.41 -9.05
N LEU A 35 17.69 -18.29 -8.87
CA LEU A 35 16.57 -18.04 -7.97
C LEU A 35 16.50 -19.16 -6.93
N VAL A 36 16.45 -18.77 -5.67
CA VAL A 36 16.32 -19.69 -4.54
C VAL A 36 15.15 -19.26 -3.66
N MET A 37 14.24 -20.17 -3.35
CA MET A 37 13.08 -19.87 -2.52
C MET A 37 12.91 -20.90 -1.40
N GLU A 38 12.42 -20.45 -0.27
CA GLU A 38 11.92 -21.34 0.77
C GLU A 38 10.67 -22.07 0.29
N LYS A 39 10.60 -23.38 0.50
CA LYS A 39 9.40 -24.19 0.15
C LYS A 39 8.14 -23.60 0.75
N GLY A 40 7.10 -23.50 -0.06
CA GLY A 40 5.80 -22.96 0.33
C GLY A 40 5.74 -21.45 0.49
N ALA A 41 6.79 -20.68 0.14
CA ALA A 41 6.79 -19.23 0.29
C ALA A 41 5.66 -18.53 -0.48
N GLY A 42 5.26 -19.06 -1.63
CA GLY A 42 4.16 -18.52 -2.45
C GLY A 42 2.77 -19.07 -2.10
N THR A 43 2.67 -20.10 -1.28
CA THR A 43 1.41 -20.87 -1.07
C THR A 43 0.28 -20.00 -0.53
N ALA A 44 0.55 -19.09 0.41
CA ALA A 44 -0.47 -18.20 0.99
C ALA A 44 -1.04 -17.19 -0.03
N ALA A 45 -0.30 -16.91 -1.12
CA ALA A 45 -0.73 -16.09 -2.24
C ALA A 45 -1.30 -16.93 -3.41
N ALA A 46 -1.56 -18.22 -3.20
CA ALA A 46 -2.01 -19.19 -4.20
C ALA A 46 -1.01 -19.44 -5.35
N PHE A 47 0.30 -19.33 -5.07
CA PHE A 47 1.38 -19.73 -5.97
C PHE A 47 2.10 -20.94 -5.37
N PRO A 48 1.68 -22.19 -5.69
CA PRO A 48 2.37 -23.39 -5.22
C PRO A 48 3.76 -23.50 -5.86
N ASP A 49 4.69 -24.21 -5.18
CA ASP A 49 6.07 -24.38 -5.66
C ASP A 49 6.12 -24.95 -7.09
N SER A 50 5.19 -25.83 -7.42
CA SER A 50 5.07 -26.44 -8.75
C SER A 50 4.74 -25.45 -9.89
N ALA A 51 4.26 -24.26 -9.58
CA ALA A 51 3.98 -23.23 -10.59
C ALA A 51 5.26 -22.47 -11.03
N TYR A 52 6.33 -22.57 -10.26
CA TYR A 52 7.59 -21.88 -10.57
C TYR A 52 8.48 -22.69 -11.49
N LYS A 53 9.07 -21.99 -12.46
CA LYS A 53 10.11 -22.54 -13.34
C LYS A 53 11.44 -21.86 -13.02
N ASN A 54 12.54 -22.62 -13.13
CA ASN A 54 13.90 -22.09 -12.90
C ASN A 54 14.14 -21.55 -11.48
N VAL A 55 13.48 -22.13 -10.48
CA VAL A 55 13.64 -21.80 -9.06
C VAL A 55 14.10 -23.03 -8.31
N GLU A 56 15.14 -22.90 -7.53
CA GLU A 56 15.59 -23.90 -6.56
C GLU A 56 14.79 -23.71 -5.26
N PHE A 57 14.14 -24.76 -4.80
CA PHE A 57 13.40 -24.75 -3.53
C PHE A 57 14.20 -25.43 -2.44
N VAL A 58 14.36 -24.74 -1.30
CA VAL A 58 15.07 -25.26 -0.12
C VAL A 58 14.14 -25.30 1.10
N ASP A 59 14.48 -26.14 2.07
CA ASP A 59 13.58 -26.44 3.19
C ASP A 59 13.55 -25.37 4.28
N SER A 60 14.47 -24.41 4.28
CA SER A 60 14.57 -23.41 5.35
C SER A 60 14.95 -22.03 4.84
N ALA A 61 14.47 -21.00 5.55
CA ALA A 61 14.88 -19.61 5.33
C ALA A 61 16.41 -19.45 5.44
N ALA A 62 17.07 -20.11 6.40
CA ALA A 62 18.51 -20.03 6.59
C ALA A 62 19.28 -20.48 5.34
N ALA A 63 18.81 -21.54 4.66
CA ALA A 63 19.44 -22.03 3.43
C ALA A 63 19.28 -21.02 2.26
N VAL A 64 18.17 -20.26 2.19
CA VAL A 64 17.99 -19.17 1.24
C VAL A 64 18.94 -18.02 1.56
N LEU A 65 18.95 -17.55 2.81
CA LEU A 65 19.70 -16.37 3.25
C LEU A 65 21.22 -16.55 3.06
N ALA A 66 21.73 -17.77 3.30
CA ALA A 66 23.16 -18.09 3.10
C ALA A 66 23.60 -17.98 1.63
N GLN A 67 22.68 -18.11 0.68
CA GLN A 67 22.96 -18.09 -0.77
C GLN A 67 22.65 -16.75 -1.43
N ALA A 68 21.71 -15.95 -0.87
CA ALA A 68 21.18 -14.76 -1.50
C ALA A 68 22.21 -13.63 -1.65
N ASP A 69 22.40 -13.14 -2.87
CA ASP A 69 23.07 -11.88 -3.18
C ASP A 69 22.07 -10.73 -3.15
N ILE A 70 20.83 -10.99 -3.57
CA ILE A 70 19.68 -10.10 -3.43
C ILE A 70 18.61 -10.84 -2.66
N PHE A 71 18.14 -10.28 -1.56
CA PHE A 71 17.03 -10.77 -0.77
C PHE A 71 15.79 -9.89 -1.01
N LEU A 72 14.71 -10.50 -1.49
CA LEU A 72 13.44 -9.82 -1.72
C LEU A 72 12.47 -10.09 -0.57
N ALA A 73 11.89 -9.05 -0.02
CA ALA A 73 10.89 -9.14 1.03
C ALA A 73 9.66 -8.29 0.67
N VAL A 74 8.49 -8.66 1.21
CA VAL A 74 7.28 -7.81 1.17
C VAL A 74 7.27 -6.91 2.38
N GLN A 75 7.32 -7.48 3.58
CA GLN A 75 7.34 -6.73 4.84
C GLN A 75 8.80 -6.48 5.30
N PRO A 76 9.03 -5.48 6.17
CA PRO A 76 10.34 -5.25 6.75
C PRO A 76 10.86 -6.53 7.41
N PRO A 77 11.99 -7.09 6.95
CA PRO A 77 12.54 -8.30 7.57
C PRO A 77 13.05 -8.02 8.99
N ALA A 78 13.00 -9.02 9.85
CA ALA A 78 13.58 -8.91 11.17
C ALA A 78 15.11 -8.67 11.08
N ALA A 79 15.68 -7.94 12.04
CA ALA A 79 17.13 -7.69 12.10
C ALA A 79 17.95 -9.01 12.07
N ALA A 80 17.46 -10.08 12.73
CA ALA A 80 18.09 -11.40 12.72
C ALA A 80 18.12 -12.02 11.31
N THR A 81 17.07 -11.84 10.52
CA THR A 81 17.03 -12.28 9.11
C THR A 81 18.11 -11.59 8.29
N VAL A 82 18.25 -10.29 8.46
CA VAL A 82 19.28 -9.50 7.77
C VAL A 82 20.70 -9.88 8.21
N ALA A 83 20.90 -10.14 9.49
CA ALA A 83 22.19 -10.59 10.01
C ALA A 83 22.66 -11.92 9.40
N ALA A 84 21.73 -12.81 9.03
CA ALA A 84 22.03 -14.10 8.41
C ALA A 84 22.41 -14.01 6.92
N LEU A 85 22.22 -12.87 6.27
CA LEU A 85 22.62 -12.66 4.87
C LEU A 85 24.15 -12.51 4.74
N LYS A 86 24.67 -12.80 3.55
CA LYS A 86 26.08 -12.58 3.22
C LYS A 86 26.47 -11.10 3.38
N PRO A 87 27.72 -10.77 3.78
CA PRO A 87 28.24 -9.41 3.66
C PRO A 87 28.10 -8.91 2.23
N GLY A 88 27.70 -7.64 2.06
CA GLY A 88 27.46 -7.05 0.74
C GLY A 88 26.14 -7.42 0.06
N ALA A 89 25.33 -8.28 0.65
CA ALA A 89 24.02 -8.60 0.11
C ALA A 89 23.12 -7.37 -0.01
N VAL A 90 22.24 -7.39 -1.01
CA VAL A 90 21.20 -6.38 -1.24
C VAL A 90 19.89 -6.87 -0.62
N VAL A 91 19.19 -6.00 0.08
CA VAL A 91 17.82 -6.23 0.58
C VAL A 91 16.91 -5.24 -0.11
N ALA A 92 15.87 -5.72 -0.80
CA ALA A 92 14.90 -4.88 -1.49
C ALA A 92 13.46 -5.26 -1.08
N GLY A 93 12.71 -4.28 -0.63
CA GLY A 93 11.32 -4.46 -0.17
C GLY A 93 10.83 -3.25 0.61
N TYR A 94 9.69 -3.36 1.26
CA TYR A 94 9.31 -2.39 2.28
C TYR A 94 10.27 -2.54 3.47
N LEU A 95 10.94 -1.48 3.86
CA LEU A 95 11.88 -1.47 4.98
C LEU A 95 11.39 -0.60 6.15
N ALA A 96 10.43 0.30 5.90
CA ALA A 96 9.88 1.23 6.88
C ALA A 96 10.97 1.93 7.73
N PRO A 97 11.99 2.57 7.12
CA PRO A 97 13.18 3.01 7.83
C PRO A 97 12.91 4.08 8.90
N HIS A 98 11.76 4.73 8.86
CA HIS A 98 11.29 5.69 9.86
C HIS A 98 10.72 5.03 11.14
N LEU A 99 10.47 3.71 11.10
CA LEU A 99 9.94 2.91 12.23
C LEU A 99 10.91 1.78 12.63
N GLN A 100 11.59 1.18 11.65
CA GLN A 100 12.39 -0.04 11.83
C GLN A 100 13.87 0.28 12.05
N HIS A 101 14.20 1.03 13.11
CA HIS A 101 15.55 1.48 13.40
C HIS A 101 16.54 0.31 13.63
N ASP A 102 16.08 -0.79 14.27
CA ASP A 102 16.93 -1.96 14.49
C ASP A 102 17.28 -2.68 13.18
N LEU A 103 16.32 -2.75 12.24
CA LEU A 103 16.57 -3.25 10.89
C LEU A 103 17.62 -2.38 10.18
N VAL A 104 17.51 -1.04 10.27
CA VAL A 104 18.46 -0.12 9.65
C VAL A 104 19.87 -0.30 10.24
N ARG A 105 19.98 -0.46 11.56
CA ARG A 105 21.26 -0.76 12.23
C ARG A 105 21.84 -2.09 11.73
N ALA A 106 21.01 -3.14 11.67
CA ALA A 106 21.46 -4.46 11.20
C ALA A 106 21.95 -4.43 9.74
N LEU A 107 21.29 -3.66 8.87
CA LEU A 107 21.71 -3.45 7.48
C LEU A 107 23.06 -2.72 7.43
N ARG A 108 23.21 -1.62 8.17
CA ARG A 108 24.45 -0.81 8.23
C ARG A 108 25.60 -1.65 8.76
N ASP A 109 25.44 -2.23 9.95
CA ASP A 109 26.51 -2.91 10.68
C ASP A 109 26.93 -4.22 10.00
N GLY A 110 25.99 -4.87 9.32
CA GLY A 110 26.23 -6.04 8.48
C GLY A 110 26.78 -5.72 7.08
N ASN A 111 27.09 -4.45 6.78
CA ASN A 111 27.52 -3.98 5.46
C ASN A 111 26.59 -4.45 4.32
N LYS A 112 25.27 -4.33 4.53
CA LYS A 112 24.25 -4.67 3.53
C LYS A 112 23.78 -3.41 2.80
N THR A 113 23.38 -3.57 1.54
CA THR A 113 22.70 -2.51 0.81
C THR A 113 21.20 -2.69 0.96
N GLY A 114 20.52 -1.74 1.61
CA GLY A 114 19.08 -1.75 1.81
C GLY A 114 18.37 -0.77 0.88
N PHE A 115 17.45 -1.27 0.06
CA PHE A 115 16.55 -0.44 -0.77
C PHE A 115 15.13 -0.51 -0.24
N ALA A 116 14.61 0.63 0.19
CA ALA A 116 13.21 0.79 0.59
C ALA A 116 12.37 1.18 -0.63
N VAL A 117 11.52 0.27 -1.12
CA VAL A 117 10.69 0.53 -2.31
C VAL A 117 9.68 1.66 -2.10
N GLU A 118 9.33 1.96 -0.85
CA GLU A 118 8.48 3.10 -0.48
C GLU A 118 9.19 4.46 -0.61
N LEU A 119 10.50 4.48 -0.77
CA LEU A 119 11.31 5.69 -0.98
C LEU A 119 11.64 5.92 -2.46
N ILE A 120 11.21 5.05 -3.37
CA ILE A 120 11.42 5.24 -4.82
C ILE A 120 10.83 6.60 -5.23
N PRO A 121 11.61 7.47 -5.92
CA PRO A 121 11.16 8.79 -6.34
C PRO A 121 9.94 8.73 -7.26
N ARG A 122 8.98 9.64 -7.08
CA ARG A 122 7.77 9.72 -7.90
C ARG A 122 8.02 10.47 -9.20
N ILE A 123 8.80 9.86 -10.09
CA ILE A 123 9.14 10.35 -11.42
C ILE A 123 8.53 9.45 -12.50
N SER A 124 8.35 9.96 -13.70
CA SER A 124 7.63 9.25 -14.78
C SER A 124 8.21 7.87 -15.09
N ARG A 125 9.55 7.74 -15.16
CA ARG A 125 10.20 6.45 -15.45
C ARG A 125 10.11 5.42 -14.32
N ALA A 126 9.85 5.87 -13.08
CA ALA A 126 9.73 4.98 -11.91
C ALA A 126 8.28 4.55 -11.64
N GLN A 127 7.30 4.98 -12.42
CA GLN A 127 5.89 4.62 -12.20
C GLN A 127 5.67 3.10 -12.17
N SER A 128 6.37 2.35 -13.01
CA SER A 128 6.28 0.88 -13.02
C SER A 128 6.94 0.21 -11.81
N MET A 129 7.73 0.95 -11.04
CA MET A 129 8.44 0.51 -9.83
C MET A 129 7.68 0.89 -8.54
N ASP A 130 6.63 1.71 -8.64
CA ASP A 130 5.89 2.28 -7.51
C ASP A 130 5.03 1.24 -6.80
N ALA A 131 5.62 0.58 -5.81
CA ALA A 131 4.97 -0.41 -4.98
C ALA A 131 3.89 0.20 -4.06
N LEU A 132 4.07 1.46 -3.60
CA LEU A 132 3.06 2.14 -2.80
C LEU A 132 1.75 2.31 -3.59
N SER A 133 1.84 2.76 -4.84
CA SER A 133 0.67 2.94 -5.70
C SER A 133 0.01 1.61 -6.06
N SER A 134 0.80 0.58 -6.39
CA SER A 134 0.25 -0.72 -6.73
C SER A 134 -0.54 -1.34 -5.56
N GLN A 135 0.01 -1.29 -4.35
CA GLN A 135 -0.64 -1.85 -3.17
C GLN A 135 -1.81 -0.96 -2.67
N ALA A 136 -1.71 0.36 -2.82
CA ALA A 136 -2.81 1.27 -2.55
C ALA A 136 -4.02 1.01 -3.46
N ALA A 137 -3.81 0.70 -4.75
CA ALA A 137 -4.90 0.32 -5.66
C ALA A 137 -5.62 -0.95 -5.18
N VAL A 138 -4.87 -1.97 -4.73
CA VAL A 138 -5.44 -3.19 -4.15
C VAL A 138 -6.27 -2.87 -2.90
N ALA A 139 -5.74 -2.02 -2.01
CA ALA A 139 -6.43 -1.63 -0.79
C ALA A 139 -7.73 -0.86 -1.10
N GLY A 140 -7.72 0.09 -2.04
CA GLY A 140 -8.89 0.84 -2.45
C GLY A 140 -10.01 -0.04 -3.04
N TYR A 141 -9.65 -1.02 -3.87
CA TYR A 141 -10.59 -2.02 -4.37
C TYR A 141 -11.21 -2.83 -3.23
N LYS A 142 -10.37 -3.37 -2.34
CA LYS A 142 -10.84 -4.24 -1.26
C LYS A 142 -11.70 -3.49 -0.24
N ALA A 143 -11.40 -2.21 0.04
CA ALA A 143 -12.18 -1.39 0.96
C ALA A 143 -13.65 -1.30 0.54
N VAL A 144 -13.92 -1.13 -0.75
CA VAL A 144 -15.29 -1.09 -1.27
C VAL A 144 -15.98 -2.44 -1.14
N LEU A 145 -15.29 -3.55 -1.37
CA LEU A 145 -15.87 -4.88 -1.19
C LEU A 145 -16.21 -5.17 0.28
N ILE A 146 -15.38 -4.69 1.21
CA ILE A 146 -15.67 -4.79 2.65
C ILE A 146 -16.92 -3.97 2.98
N ALA A 147 -17.00 -2.72 2.51
CA ALA A 147 -18.18 -1.89 2.71
C ALA A 147 -19.45 -2.52 2.11
N ALA A 148 -19.36 -3.03 0.89
CA ALA A 148 -20.47 -3.68 0.20
C ALA A 148 -20.98 -4.93 0.95
N ASN A 149 -20.05 -5.73 1.51
CA ASN A 149 -20.40 -6.92 2.29
C ASN A 149 -20.98 -6.58 3.67
N ALA A 150 -20.53 -5.46 4.25
CA ALA A 150 -20.98 -5.03 5.58
C ALA A 150 -22.27 -4.20 5.53
N LEU A 151 -22.61 -3.61 4.39
CA LEU A 151 -23.80 -2.76 4.22
C LEU A 151 -25.04 -3.62 3.99
N ASP A 152 -26.10 -3.39 4.77
CA ASP A 152 -27.39 -4.08 4.62
C ASP A 152 -28.27 -3.44 3.52
N LYS A 153 -27.64 -2.96 2.43
CA LYS A 153 -28.28 -2.32 1.27
C LYS A 153 -27.63 -2.74 -0.03
N PHE A 154 -28.40 -2.73 -1.11
CA PHE A 154 -27.84 -2.88 -2.45
C PHE A 154 -27.03 -1.64 -2.84
N LEU A 155 -25.86 -1.86 -3.42
CA LEU A 155 -25.09 -0.78 -4.03
C LEU A 155 -25.77 -0.25 -5.30
N PRO A 156 -26.23 -1.10 -6.26
CA PRO A 156 -26.90 -0.65 -7.47
C PRO A 156 -28.38 -0.35 -7.23
N MET A 157 -28.95 0.39 -8.15
CA MET A 157 -30.41 0.45 -8.30
C MET A 157 -30.93 -0.92 -8.76
N LEU A 158 -31.99 -1.37 -8.16
CA LEU A 158 -32.70 -2.58 -8.55
C LEU A 158 -34.20 -2.27 -8.82
N THR A 159 -34.72 -2.79 -9.92
CA THR A 159 -36.16 -2.74 -10.23
C THR A 159 -36.69 -4.16 -10.33
N THR A 160 -37.66 -4.49 -9.50
CA THR A 160 -38.32 -5.79 -9.44
C THR A 160 -39.83 -5.61 -9.45
N ALA A 161 -40.60 -6.71 -9.50
CA ALA A 161 -42.07 -6.66 -9.32
C ALA A 161 -42.48 -6.05 -7.97
N ALA A 162 -41.60 -6.09 -6.95
CA ALA A 162 -41.83 -5.47 -5.64
C ALA A 162 -41.55 -3.96 -5.61
N GLY A 163 -41.08 -3.38 -6.72
CA GLY A 163 -40.77 -1.95 -6.84
C GLY A 163 -39.28 -1.65 -7.12
N THR A 164 -38.95 -0.36 -7.09
CA THR A 164 -37.61 0.14 -7.35
C THR A 164 -36.90 0.46 -6.04
N ILE A 165 -35.75 -0.14 -5.85
CA ILE A 165 -34.81 0.12 -4.72
C ILE A 165 -33.74 1.11 -5.19
N ARG A 166 -33.59 2.19 -4.44
CA ARG A 166 -32.57 3.21 -4.75
C ARG A 166 -31.17 2.69 -4.46
N PRO A 167 -30.15 3.12 -5.25
CA PRO A 167 -28.77 2.75 -5.01
C PRO A 167 -28.25 3.35 -3.71
N ALA A 168 -27.28 2.67 -3.08
CA ALA A 168 -26.57 3.22 -1.94
C ALA A 168 -25.66 4.38 -2.37
N THR A 169 -25.48 5.35 -1.44
CA THR A 169 -24.52 6.45 -1.59
C THR A 169 -23.23 6.11 -0.88
N VAL A 170 -22.13 6.12 -1.63
CA VAL A 170 -20.76 5.90 -1.12
C VAL A 170 -19.99 7.22 -1.17
N LEU A 171 -19.49 7.65 -0.02
CA LEU A 171 -18.59 8.79 0.09
C LEU A 171 -17.14 8.29 0.22
N VAL A 172 -16.26 8.75 -0.67
CA VAL A 172 -14.82 8.46 -0.59
C VAL A 172 -14.09 9.72 -0.10
N ILE A 173 -13.37 9.61 1.01
CA ILE A 173 -12.57 10.67 1.61
C ILE A 173 -11.10 10.42 1.32
N GLY A 174 -10.46 11.35 0.58
CA GLY A 174 -9.13 11.20 0.01
C GLY A 174 -9.17 10.61 -1.40
N VAL A 175 -8.62 11.36 -2.37
CA VAL A 175 -8.62 10.99 -3.79
C VAL A 175 -7.17 10.77 -4.25
N GLY A 176 -6.43 9.95 -3.50
CA GLY A 176 -5.16 9.37 -3.95
C GLY A 176 -5.42 8.09 -4.76
N VAL A 177 -4.39 7.29 -4.99
CA VAL A 177 -4.50 6.03 -5.77
C VAL A 177 -5.57 5.09 -5.18
N ALA A 178 -5.57 4.90 -3.86
CA ALA A 178 -6.58 4.08 -3.19
C ALA A 178 -7.99 4.65 -3.35
N GLY A 179 -8.14 5.97 -3.17
CA GLY A 179 -9.44 6.64 -3.31
C GLY A 179 -9.98 6.58 -4.74
N LEU A 180 -9.16 6.85 -5.76
CA LEU A 180 -9.57 6.72 -7.16
C LEU A 180 -9.98 5.29 -7.50
N GLN A 181 -9.24 4.29 -7.00
CA GLN A 181 -9.62 2.89 -7.19
C GLN A 181 -10.92 2.55 -6.45
N ALA A 182 -11.12 3.08 -5.24
CA ALA A 182 -12.38 2.90 -4.51
C ALA A 182 -13.56 3.52 -5.26
N ILE A 183 -13.41 4.76 -5.77
CA ILE A 183 -14.42 5.41 -6.61
C ILE A 183 -14.78 4.54 -7.82
N ALA A 184 -13.77 4.10 -8.59
CA ALA A 184 -13.97 3.27 -9.76
C ALA A 184 -14.67 1.96 -9.43
N THR A 185 -14.32 1.33 -8.31
CA THR A 185 -14.92 0.07 -7.85
C THR A 185 -16.37 0.26 -7.43
N ALA A 186 -16.65 1.26 -6.59
CA ALA A 186 -18.02 1.56 -6.13
C ALA A 186 -18.94 1.93 -7.30
N LYS A 187 -18.43 2.68 -8.28
CA LYS A 187 -19.17 3.00 -9.53
C LYS A 187 -19.50 1.74 -10.32
N ARG A 188 -18.54 0.82 -10.49
CA ARG A 188 -18.77 -0.47 -11.20
C ARG A 188 -19.79 -1.34 -10.49
N LEU A 189 -19.88 -1.27 -9.16
CA LEU A 189 -20.91 -1.95 -8.37
C LEU A 189 -22.25 -1.22 -8.38
N GLY A 190 -22.36 -0.08 -9.07
CA GLY A 190 -23.63 0.63 -9.30
C GLY A 190 -24.02 1.63 -8.21
N ALA A 191 -23.14 1.95 -7.28
CA ALA A 191 -23.38 2.96 -6.25
C ALA A 191 -23.44 4.38 -6.82
N VAL A 192 -24.16 5.26 -6.13
CA VAL A 192 -24.01 6.72 -6.27
C VAL A 192 -22.76 7.11 -5.48
N VAL A 193 -21.73 7.63 -6.17
CA VAL A 193 -20.44 7.94 -5.55
C VAL A 193 -20.22 9.43 -5.48
N GLU A 194 -19.94 9.91 -4.27
CA GLU A 194 -19.37 11.23 -3.99
C GLU A 194 -17.92 11.06 -3.50
N ALA A 195 -17.07 12.04 -3.77
CA ALA A 195 -15.68 11.99 -3.31
C ALA A 195 -15.20 13.38 -2.86
N TYR A 196 -14.38 13.38 -1.84
CA TYR A 196 -13.80 14.57 -1.25
C TYR A 196 -12.28 14.48 -1.20
N ASP A 197 -11.60 15.55 -1.62
CA ASP A 197 -10.17 15.76 -1.40
C ASP A 197 -9.93 17.26 -1.20
N VAL A 198 -8.91 17.59 -0.43
CA VAL A 198 -8.52 18.99 -0.18
C VAL A 198 -7.85 19.64 -1.41
N ARG A 199 -7.35 18.83 -2.34
CA ARG A 199 -6.68 19.28 -3.56
C ARG A 199 -7.69 19.43 -4.70
N SER A 200 -7.80 20.63 -5.25
CA SER A 200 -8.71 20.92 -6.36
C SER A 200 -8.37 20.14 -7.64
N ALA A 201 -7.08 19.85 -7.86
CA ALA A 201 -6.59 19.10 -9.02
C ALA A 201 -7.20 17.68 -9.15
N THR A 202 -7.72 17.10 -8.06
CA THR A 202 -8.36 15.78 -8.10
C THR A 202 -9.80 15.81 -8.63
N ARG A 203 -10.41 16.97 -8.76
CA ARG A 203 -11.79 17.14 -9.22
C ARG A 203 -12.06 16.49 -10.56
N GLU A 204 -11.21 16.76 -11.54
CA GLU A 204 -11.39 16.23 -12.90
C GLU A 204 -11.19 14.70 -12.92
N GLN A 205 -10.30 14.17 -12.09
CA GLN A 205 -10.11 12.73 -11.95
C GLN A 205 -11.38 12.06 -11.39
N VAL A 206 -12.01 12.66 -10.37
CA VAL A 206 -13.28 12.17 -9.80
C VAL A 206 -14.38 12.19 -10.84
N LYS A 207 -14.54 13.28 -11.58
CA LYS A 207 -15.55 13.42 -12.64
C LYS A 207 -15.35 12.41 -13.76
N SER A 208 -14.11 12.18 -14.17
CA SER A 208 -13.78 11.22 -15.23
C SER A 208 -14.19 9.78 -14.87
N LEU A 209 -14.26 9.45 -13.58
CA LEU A 209 -14.77 8.18 -13.07
C LEU A 209 -16.29 8.16 -12.91
N GLY A 210 -17.00 9.23 -13.28
CA GLY A 210 -18.44 9.34 -13.17
C GLY A 210 -18.94 9.56 -11.73
N ALA A 211 -18.10 10.05 -10.83
CA ALA A 211 -18.46 10.39 -9.46
C ALA A 211 -18.61 11.91 -9.31
N LYS A 212 -19.27 12.34 -8.22
CA LYS A 212 -19.47 13.74 -7.89
C LYS A 212 -18.39 14.20 -6.91
N PHE A 213 -17.70 15.29 -7.25
CA PHE A 213 -16.77 15.91 -6.32
C PHE A 213 -17.53 16.76 -5.30
N VAL A 214 -17.19 16.64 -4.01
CA VAL A 214 -17.77 17.44 -2.93
C VAL A 214 -17.05 18.77 -2.87
N GLU A 215 -17.75 19.83 -3.25
CA GLU A 215 -17.23 21.20 -3.21
C GLU A 215 -17.40 21.81 -1.81
N THR A 216 -16.32 22.18 -1.19
CA THR A 216 -16.33 22.88 0.11
C THR A 216 -16.18 24.41 -0.02
N GLY A 217 -15.86 24.88 -1.24
CA GLY A 217 -15.53 26.28 -1.52
C GLY A 217 -14.16 26.71 -0.99
N ILE A 218 -13.34 25.75 -0.56
CA ILE A 218 -11.99 25.96 -0.04
C ILE A 218 -11.04 25.11 -0.86
N SER A 219 -9.92 25.70 -1.33
CA SER A 219 -8.83 24.99 -1.96
C SER A 219 -7.60 24.98 -1.04
N ALA A 220 -7.03 23.80 -0.85
CA ALA A 220 -5.78 23.59 -0.13
C ALA A 220 -4.66 23.19 -1.07
N ASP A 221 -4.64 23.68 -2.31
CA ASP A 221 -3.59 23.35 -3.27
C ASP A 221 -2.22 23.81 -2.76
N GLY A 222 -1.29 22.87 -2.67
CA GLY A 222 0.09 23.09 -2.22
C GLY A 222 1.11 22.57 -3.23
N ALA A 223 2.37 22.87 -2.99
CA ALA A 223 3.47 22.43 -3.84
C ALA A 223 3.64 20.88 -3.81
N GLY A 224 4.06 20.30 -4.93
CA GLY A 224 4.37 18.88 -5.06
C GLY A 224 3.13 17.95 -5.03
N GLY A 225 1.92 18.48 -5.26
CA GLY A 225 0.68 17.67 -5.29
C GLY A 225 0.14 17.29 -3.91
N TYR A 226 0.69 17.85 -2.82
CA TYR A 226 0.19 17.72 -1.46
C TYR A 226 -0.62 18.97 -1.05
N ALA A 227 -1.50 18.80 -0.05
CA ALA A 227 -2.29 19.89 0.47
C ALA A 227 -1.45 20.86 1.32
N ARG A 228 -1.72 22.18 1.19
CA ARG A 228 -1.25 23.17 2.16
C ARG A 228 -2.01 23.06 3.49
N GLU A 229 -1.46 23.63 4.52
CA GLU A 229 -2.18 23.77 5.78
C GLU A 229 -3.31 24.83 5.66
N LEU A 230 -4.52 24.48 6.13
CA LEU A 230 -5.69 25.34 6.14
C LEU A 230 -5.74 26.16 7.42
N THR A 231 -6.34 27.38 7.34
CA THR A 231 -6.66 28.17 8.53
C THR A 231 -7.76 27.51 9.37
N ALA A 232 -7.93 27.95 10.61
CA ALA A 232 -8.97 27.39 11.49
C ALA A 232 -10.39 27.61 10.92
N GLU A 233 -10.65 28.78 10.32
CA GLU A 233 -11.93 29.08 9.67
C GLU A 233 -12.18 28.23 8.43
N GLU A 234 -11.16 28.04 7.59
CA GLU A 234 -11.24 27.17 6.43
C GLU A 234 -11.52 25.71 6.85
N LYS A 235 -10.84 25.23 7.91
CA LYS A 235 -11.07 23.90 8.47
C LYS A 235 -12.50 23.74 8.98
N ALA A 236 -13.03 24.73 9.71
CA ALA A 236 -14.40 24.68 10.24
C ALA A 236 -15.46 24.61 9.12
N LYS A 237 -15.35 25.49 8.11
CA LYS A 237 -16.28 25.52 6.97
C LYS A 237 -16.21 24.24 6.15
N GLN A 238 -15.01 23.74 5.91
CA GLN A 238 -14.79 22.47 5.24
C GLN A 238 -15.45 21.31 6.00
N GLN A 239 -15.25 21.26 7.32
CA GLN A 239 -15.81 20.22 8.19
C GLN A 239 -17.33 20.23 8.18
N GLU A 240 -17.98 21.39 8.22
CA GLU A 240 -19.45 21.50 8.17
C GLU A 240 -20.04 20.87 6.90
N VAL A 241 -19.46 21.20 5.74
CA VAL A 241 -19.89 20.60 4.46
C VAL A 241 -19.66 19.09 4.48
N LEU A 242 -18.49 18.67 4.94
CA LEU A 242 -18.13 17.25 4.95
C LEU A 242 -19.02 16.44 5.90
N ASP A 243 -19.29 16.96 7.09
CA ASP A 243 -20.19 16.33 8.07
C ASP A 243 -21.59 16.08 7.51
N SER A 244 -22.10 17.03 6.71
CA SER A 244 -23.40 16.87 6.05
C SER A 244 -23.38 15.72 5.03
N ARG A 245 -22.27 15.52 4.33
CA ARG A 245 -22.10 14.41 3.36
C ARG A 245 -21.88 13.07 4.05
N ILE A 246 -21.11 13.07 5.15
CA ILE A 246 -20.92 11.88 5.98
C ILE A 246 -22.29 11.40 6.52
N ALA A 247 -23.08 12.31 7.09
CA ALA A 247 -24.39 11.98 7.62
C ALA A 247 -25.38 11.43 6.56
N ALA A 248 -25.24 11.88 5.30
CA ALA A 248 -26.10 11.44 4.19
C ALA A 248 -25.63 10.12 3.57
N ALA A 249 -24.37 9.73 3.74
CA ALA A 249 -23.79 8.53 3.13
C ALA A 249 -24.35 7.24 3.75
N ASP A 250 -24.45 6.19 2.93
CA ASP A 250 -24.71 4.83 3.40
C ASP A 250 -23.39 4.10 3.69
N ALA A 251 -22.32 4.42 2.94
CA ALA A 251 -20.98 3.97 3.25
C ALA A 251 -19.94 5.09 3.09
N VAL A 252 -18.92 5.11 3.94
CA VAL A 252 -17.78 6.02 3.86
C VAL A 252 -16.50 5.21 3.74
N ILE A 253 -15.67 5.53 2.74
CA ILE A 253 -14.36 4.94 2.55
C ILE A 253 -13.30 6.00 2.85
N CYS A 254 -12.54 5.81 3.91
CA CYS A 254 -11.50 6.72 4.33
C CYS A 254 -10.14 6.29 3.78
N THR A 255 -9.51 7.16 2.98
CA THR A 255 -8.21 6.91 2.34
C THR A 255 -7.28 8.13 2.40
N ALA A 256 -7.61 9.14 3.21
CA ALA A 256 -6.86 10.38 3.27
C ALA A 256 -5.61 10.21 4.13
N GLY A 257 -4.44 10.16 3.53
CA GLY A 257 -3.18 10.03 4.23
C GLY A 257 -1.98 10.43 3.40
N VAL A 258 -0.89 10.72 4.09
CA VAL A 258 0.43 10.95 3.50
C VAL A 258 1.36 9.87 4.06
N PRO A 259 2.08 9.14 3.19
CA PRO A 259 3.02 8.11 3.65
C PRO A 259 4.00 8.66 4.70
N GLY A 260 4.26 7.87 5.75
CA GLY A 260 5.17 8.23 6.83
C GLY A 260 4.66 9.28 7.82
N ARG A 261 3.36 9.65 7.75
CA ARG A 261 2.73 10.58 8.70
C ARG A 261 1.47 9.96 9.30
N PRO A 262 1.09 10.36 10.53
CA PRO A 262 -0.21 10.01 11.09
C PRO A 262 -1.34 10.46 10.18
N ALA A 263 -2.39 9.65 10.08
CA ALA A 263 -3.58 10.01 9.29
C ALA A 263 -4.31 11.22 9.92
N PRO A 264 -4.79 12.17 9.11
CA PRO A 264 -5.58 13.28 9.63
C PRO A 264 -6.94 12.76 10.13
N ARG A 265 -7.39 13.23 11.28
CA ARG A 265 -8.74 12.97 11.80
C ARG A 265 -9.75 13.84 11.06
N ILE A 266 -10.58 13.21 10.24
CA ILE A 266 -11.53 13.90 9.35
C ILE A 266 -12.97 13.59 9.74
N VAL A 267 -13.24 12.32 10.12
CA VAL A 267 -14.56 11.85 10.54
C VAL A 267 -14.61 11.85 12.05
N SER A 268 -15.21 12.91 12.62
CA SER A 268 -15.36 13.04 14.07
C SER A 268 -16.41 12.08 14.63
N LYS A 269 -16.36 11.81 15.95
CA LYS A 269 -17.40 11.06 16.65
C LYS A 269 -18.79 11.68 16.43
N ALA A 270 -18.89 13.01 16.50
CA ALA A 270 -20.14 13.73 16.26
C ALA A 270 -20.68 13.56 14.82
N ALA A 271 -19.79 13.45 13.83
CA ALA A 271 -20.19 13.15 12.44
C ALA A 271 -20.73 11.72 12.32
N VAL A 272 -20.12 10.74 12.99
CA VAL A 272 -20.60 9.34 13.04
C VAL A 272 -21.98 9.25 13.68
N GLU A 273 -22.22 9.96 14.77
CA GLU A 273 -23.50 9.99 15.49
C GLU A 273 -24.67 10.58 14.66
N ARG A 274 -24.35 11.31 13.60
CA ARG A 274 -25.33 11.87 12.63
C ARG A 274 -25.60 10.94 11.45
N MET A 275 -24.83 9.86 11.29
CA MET A 275 -25.02 8.89 10.20
C MET A 275 -26.30 8.06 10.43
N LYS A 276 -26.80 7.49 9.35
CA LYS A 276 -27.95 6.59 9.39
C LYS A 276 -27.59 5.29 10.10
N PRO A 277 -28.49 4.74 10.94
CA PRO A 277 -28.34 3.36 11.42
C PRO A 277 -28.16 2.38 10.23
N GLY A 278 -27.23 1.44 10.37
CA GLY A 278 -26.83 0.50 9.33
C GLY A 278 -25.80 1.04 8.35
N ALA A 279 -25.34 2.30 8.50
CA ALA A 279 -24.23 2.84 7.71
C ALA A 279 -22.91 2.17 8.07
N VAL A 280 -21.95 2.21 7.13
CA VAL A 280 -20.64 1.56 7.28
C VAL A 280 -19.53 2.56 7.00
N ILE A 281 -18.49 2.55 7.83
CA ILE A 281 -17.23 3.25 7.58
C ILE A 281 -16.13 2.21 7.41
N VAL A 282 -15.35 2.28 6.33
CA VAL A 282 -14.13 1.49 6.16
C VAL A 282 -12.96 2.45 6.13
N ASP A 283 -12.10 2.37 7.13
CA ASP A 283 -10.94 3.26 7.28
C ASP A 283 -9.65 2.49 7.02
N ILE A 284 -9.11 2.63 5.81
CA ILE A 284 -7.88 1.92 5.42
C ILE A 284 -6.61 2.52 6.03
N LEU A 285 -6.72 3.65 6.72
CA LEU A 285 -5.62 4.29 7.44
C LEU A 285 -5.59 3.90 8.92
N ALA A 286 -6.37 2.92 9.36
CA ALA A 286 -6.47 2.50 10.75
C ALA A 286 -5.09 2.26 11.41
N GLU A 287 -4.15 1.61 10.70
CA GLU A 287 -2.79 1.35 11.19
C GLU A 287 -1.98 2.64 11.42
N ASN A 288 -2.34 3.74 10.73
CA ASN A 288 -1.68 5.04 10.85
C ASN A 288 -2.49 6.02 11.72
N GLY A 289 -3.33 5.51 12.59
CA GLY A 289 -4.19 6.28 13.48
C GLY A 289 -5.61 6.49 12.98
N GLY A 290 -5.90 6.27 11.69
CA GLY A 290 -7.23 6.36 11.08
C GLY A 290 -7.72 7.78 10.79
N ASN A 291 -8.56 7.91 9.78
CA ASN A 291 -9.29 9.16 9.50
C ASN A 291 -10.54 9.31 10.38
N CYS A 292 -11.12 8.22 10.83
CA CYS A 292 -12.26 8.20 11.73
C CYS A 292 -11.81 8.16 13.19
N GLU A 293 -12.35 9.06 14.01
CA GLU A 293 -12.02 9.17 15.44
C GLU A 293 -12.29 7.88 16.22
N LEU A 294 -13.34 7.17 15.86
CA LEU A 294 -13.76 5.92 16.53
C LEU A 294 -13.12 4.66 15.93
N CYS A 295 -12.32 4.79 14.86
CA CYS A 295 -11.67 3.66 14.22
C CYS A 295 -10.58 3.06 15.11
N LYS A 296 -10.51 1.73 15.11
CA LYS A 296 -9.45 0.96 15.75
C LYS A 296 -8.86 -0.03 14.76
N ALA A 297 -7.54 -0.09 14.69
CA ALA A 297 -6.83 -1.00 13.80
C ALA A 297 -7.12 -2.47 14.15
N GLY A 298 -7.49 -3.26 13.15
CA GLY A 298 -7.81 -4.68 13.28
C GLY A 298 -9.19 -4.98 13.87
N GLU A 299 -10.00 -3.96 14.20
CA GLU A 299 -11.30 -4.14 14.84
C GLU A 299 -12.46 -3.63 13.96
N THR A 300 -13.65 -4.14 14.25
CA THR A 300 -14.93 -3.54 13.87
C THR A 300 -15.58 -2.96 15.10
N VAL A 301 -15.77 -1.65 15.12
CA VAL A 301 -16.44 -0.91 16.21
C VAL A 301 -17.87 -0.61 15.79
N GLU A 302 -18.83 -0.83 16.67
CA GLU A 302 -20.22 -0.38 16.49
C GLU A 302 -20.50 0.83 17.36
N HIS A 303 -21.04 1.90 16.77
CA HIS A 303 -21.41 3.12 17.47
C HIS A 303 -22.68 3.74 16.86
N GLY A 304 -23.74 3.90 17.67
CA GLY A 304 -25.00 4.49 17.19
C GLY A 304 -25.65 3.74 16.01
N GLY A 305 -25.42 2.43 15.88
CA GLY A 305 -25.88 1.62 14.76
C GLY A 305 -25.03 1.76 13.48
N VAL A 306 -23.86 2.43 13.55
CA VAL A 306 -22.88 2.54 12.47
C VAL A 306 -21.75 1.54 12.74
N ARG A 307 -21.36 0.77 11.70
CA ARG A 307 -20.21 -0.12 11.73
C ARG A 307 -18.96 0.58 11.23
N ILE A 308 -17.91 0.64 12.04
CA ILE A 308 -16.63 1.26 11.72
C ILE A 308 -15.58 0.17 11.66
N ILE A 309 -15.08 -0.10 10.47
CA ILE A 309 -14.16 -1.20 10.17
C ILE A 309 -12.77 -0.63 9.92
N GLY A 310 -11.80 -1.00 10.74
CA GLY A 310 -10.39 -0.60 10.62
C GLY A 310 -9.52 -1.76 10.13
N PRO A 311 -9.54 -2.13 8.84
CA PRO A 311 -8.76 -3.26 8.36
C PRO A 311 -7.26 -2.97 8.46
N VAL A 312 -6.48 -4.02 8.73
CA VAL A 312 -5.01 -3.97 8.75
C VAL A 312 -4.46 -4.78 7.59
N ASN A 313 -3.29 -4.39 7.08
CA ASN A 313 -2.60 -5.04 5.97
C ASN A 313 -3.53 -5.41 4.81
N LEU A 314 -4.36 -4.46 4.39
CA LEU A 314 -5.51 -4.72 3.51
C LEU A 314 -5.10 -5.28 2.15
N ALA A 315 -3.94 -4.88 1.60
CA ALA A 315 -3.43 -5.40 0.34
C ALA A 315 -3.16 -6.91 0.40
N SER A 316 -2.72 -7.43 1.55
CA SER A 316 -2.48 -8.86 1.77
C SER A 316 -3.77 -9.71 1.70
N SER A 317 -4.95 -9.10 1.90
CA SER A 317 -6.22 -9.82 1.78
C SER A 317 -6.57 -10.25 0.34
N LEU A 318 -5.88 -9.67 -0.67
CA LEU A 318 -5.93 -10.04 -2.08
C LEU A 318 -4.56 -10.50 -2.56
N ALA A 319 -3.94 -11.41 -1.80
CA ALA A 319 -2.54 -11.79 -1.90
C ALA A 319 -2.09 -12.16 -3.32
N TYR A 320 -2.93 -12.82 -4.13
CA TYR A 320 -2.61 -13.21 -5.50
C TYR A 320 -2.20 -12.00 -6.36
N HIS A 321 -3.13 -11.10 -6.64
CA HIS A 321 -2.87 -9.94 -7.49
C HIS A 321 -1.94 -8.92 -6.81
N ALA A 322 -2.03 -8.77 -5.49
CA ALA A 322 -1.11 -7.91 -4.75
C ALA A 322 0.35 -8.38 -4.92
N SER A 323 0.61 -9.70 -4.86
CA SER A 323 1.92 -10.27 -5.11
C SER A 323 2.37 -10.10 -6.57
N GLU A 324 1.48 -10.31 -7.54
CA GLU A 324 1.81 -10.08 -8.96
C GLU A 324 2.26 -8.64 -9.21
N MET A 325 1.51 -7.67 -8.73
CA MET A 325 1.83 -6.25 -8.90
C MET A 325 3.13 -5.89 -8.17
N TYR A 326 3.29 -6.31 -6.93
CA TYR A 326 4.48 -6.07 -6.13
C TYR A 326 5.73 -6.69 -6.72
N SER A 327 5.66 -7.94 -7.13
CA SER A 327 6.76 -8.66 -7.77
C SER A 327 7.20 -8.00 -9.08
N ARG A 328 6.25 -7.48 -9.89
CA ARG A 328 6.55 -6.70 -11.09
C ARG A 328 7.21 -5.36 -10.74
N ASN A 329 6.81 -4.70 -9.66
CA ASN A 329 7.48 -3.48 -9.21
C ASN A 329 8.95 -3.77 -8.86
N LEU A 330 9.23 -4.85 -8.11
CA LEU A 330 10.58 -5.27 -7.78
C LEU A 330 11.41 -5.65 -9.02
N LEU A 331 10.81 -6.35 -9.97
CA LEU A 331 11.47 -6.67 -11.25
C LEU A 331 11.90 -5.40 -11.98
N ASN A 332 10.96 -4.46 -12.17
CA ASN A 332 11.22 -3.21 -12.86
C ASN A 332 12.31 -2.38 -12.15
N PHE A 333 12.27 -2.34 -10.80
CA PHE A 333 13.26 -1.66 -9.98
C PHE A 333 14.66 -2.26 -10.11
N LEU A 334 14.78 -3.60 -10.09
CA LEU A 334 16.07 -4.28 -10.09
C LEU A 334 16.65 -4.55 -11.48
N THR A 335 15.81 -4.56 -12.53
CA THR A 335 16.28 -4.83 -13.90
C THR A 335 17.45 -3.94 -14.34
N PRO A 336 17.46 -2.62 -14.07
CA PRO A 336 18.60 -1.78 -14.43
C PRO A 336 19.89 -2.11 -13.68
N ALA A 337 19.80 -2.76 -12.51
CA ALA A 337 20.95 -3.16 -11.70
C ALA A 337 21.49 -4.56 -12.04
N ILE A 338 20.83 -5.29 -12.94
CA ILE A 338 21.25 -6.64 -13.36
C ILE A 338 21.79 -6.56 -14.79
N ALA A 339 23.10 -6.64 -14.93
CA ALA A 339 23.76 -6.68 -16.23
C ALA A 339 23.48 -8.00 -16.98
N LYS A 340 23.68 -8.02 -18.30
CA LYS A 340 23.59 -9.24 -19.11
C LYS A 340 24.51 -10.31 -18.54
N GLY A 341 23.98 -11.52 -18.29
CA GLY A 341 24.70 -12.60 -17.65
C GLY A 341 24.48 -12.69 -16.15
N GLY A 342 23.61 -11.87 -15.59
CA GLY A 342 23.16 -11.96 -14.20
C GLY A 342 24.14 -11.36 -13.18
N GLU A 343 24.97 -10.41 -13.58
CA GLU A 343 25.89 -9.73 -12.67
C GLU A 343 25.24 -8.49 -12.06
N LEU A 344 25.44 -8.25 -10.76
CA LEU A 344 24.93 -7.06 -10.07
C LEU A 344 25.81 -5.85 -10.39
N SER A 345 25.18 -4.79 -10.90
CA SER A 345 25.81 -3.51 -11.21
C SER A 345 24.88 -2.36 -10.87
N ILE A 346 24.96 -1.86 -9.64
CA ILE A 346 24.10 -0.78 -9.16
C ILE A 346 24.75 0.56 -9.46
N ASP A 347 24.09 1.40 -10.24
CA ASP A 347 24.52 2.78 -10.47
C ASP A 347 23.86 3.70 -9.44
N PHE A 348 24.61 4.10 -8.42
CA PHE A 348 24.16 5.04 -7.40
C PHE A 348 24.09 6.49 -7.87
N ALA A 349 24.49 6.82 -9.11
CA ALA A 349 24.21 8.11 -9.72
C ALA A 349 22.78 8.17 -10.31
N ASP A 350 22.16 7.02 -10.55
CA ASP A 350 20.75 6.94 -10.92
C ASP A 350 19.85 7.41 -9.77
N GLU A 351 18.99 8.41 -10.03
CA GLU A 351 18.12 9.03 -9.04
C GLU A 351 17.13 8.05 -8.36
N VAL A 352 16.80 6.93 -9.02
CA VAL A 352 15.90 5.90 -8.45
C VAL A 352 16.63 5.12 -7.36
N PHE A 353 17.87 4.66 -7.64
CA PHE A 353 18.66 3.97 -6.64
C PHE A 353 19.14 4.92 -5.54
N ALA A 354 19.60 6.14 -5.91
CA ALA A 354 20.00 7.16 -4.95
C ALA A 354 18.87 7.54 -3.99
N GLY A 355 17.64 7.68 -4.50
CA GLY A 355 16.47 8.07 -3.71
C GLY A 355 15.92 6.96 -2.81
N SER A 356 16.13 5.67 -3.19
CA SER A 356 15.57 4.52 -2.48
C SER A 356 16.55 3.82 -1.54
N VAL A 357 17.87 4.13 -1.63
CA VAL A 357 18.90 3.51 -0.79
C VAL A 357 18.82 4.03 0.65
N VAL A 358 18.62 3.10 1.59
CA VAL A 358 18.66 3.38 3.04
C VAL A 358 20.05 3.21 3.60
N THR A 359 20.73 2.10 3.25
CA THR A 359 22.09 1.77 3.69
C THR A 359 22.93 1.29 2.53
N HIS A 360 24.22 1.63 2.54
CA HIS A 360 25.22 1.10 1.61
C HIS A 360 26.64 1.35 2.14
N GLY A 361 27.54 0.36 1.97
CA GLY A 361 28.95 0.49 2.33
C GLY A 361 29.16 0.77 3.83
N GLY A 362 28.35 0.16 4.71
CA GLY A 362 28.44 0.36 6.16
C GLY A 362 27.93 1.71 6.66
N ALA A 363 27.21 2.47 5.82
CA ALA A 363 26.67 3.78 6.18
C ALA A 363 25.18 3.89 5.87
N ILE A 364 24.46 4.71 6.66
CA ILE A 364 23.08 5.09 6.35
C ILE A 364 23.11 6.22 5.32
N LYS A 365 22.49 6.03 4.16
CA LYS A 365 22.45 6.98 3.05
C LYS A 365 21.25 7.90 3.07
N HIS A 366 20.12 7.43 3.58
CA HIS A 366 18.90 8.23 3.68
C HIS A 366 19.00 9.19 4.86
N GLU A 367 19.18 10.49 4.58
CA GLU A 367 19.44 11.51 5.61
C GLU A 367 18.41 11.57 6.74
N PRO A 368 17.07 11.52 6.47
CA PRO A 368 16.07 11.53 7.55
C PRO A 368 16.25 10.33 8.50
N THR A 369 16.58 9.16 7.95
CA THR A 369 16.84 7.94 8.73
C THR A 369 18.14 8.05 9.51
N ALA A 370 19.20 8.59 8.92
CA ALA A 370 20.45 8.80 9.62
C ALA A 370 20.30 9.71 10.85
N LYS A 371 19.50 10.78 10.73
CA LYS A 371 19.19 11.69 11.85
C LYS A 371 18.37 11.01 12.95
N ALA A 372 17.54 10.03 12.61
CA ALA A 372 16.66 9.33 13.55
C ALA A 372 17.33 8.14 14.24
N VAL A 373 18.29 7.48 13.56
CA VAL A 373 18.94 6.26 14.06
C VAL A 373 20.21 6.55 14.85
N GLY A 374 20.89 7.65 14.53
CA GLY A 374 22.15 8.07 15.15
C GLY A 374 23.36 7.40 14.50
#